data_292edc7216cd3543cee42d2ea3f0a45e
#
_entry.id   292edc7216cd3543cee42d2ea3f0a45e
#
_cell.length_a   1.000
_cell.length_b   1.000
_cell.length_c   1.000
_cell.angle_alpha   90.00
_cell.angle_beta   90.00
_cell.angle_gamma   90.00
#
_symmetry.space_group_name_H-M   'P 1'
#
loop_
_entity.id
_entity.type
_entity.pdbx_description
1 polymer ?
#
loop_
_entity_poly.entity_id
_entity_poly.type
_entity_poly.pdbx_seq_one_letter_code
_entity_poly.pdbx_strand_id
1 'polypeptide(L)'
;MKKTSLLLFIFMFSLFLSGCRQKCSVTPLVRGISFSCTVKYYNECYDGEASVAENGDTDIKITSPEGLSGLILHFKGDDATAEYSGFNYKYNISEMPEGMAFTYLYEMLRAAKKGEVSLEDDKYFTESKKGSRICRLYLGATGLPISAEDASNGFSAEFKNVTVMGK
;
A
#
# COMPACT_ATOMS: atom_id res chain seq x y z
N MET A 1 -1.96 35.14 44.37
CA MET A 1 -1.47 35.46 42.98
C MET A 1 -0.59 34.41 42.31
N LYS A 2 -0.15 33.31 42.98
CA LYS A 2 0.72 32.27 42.33
C LYS A 2 -0.01 31.14 41.59
N LYS A 3 -1.30 30.90 41.86
CA LYS A 3 -2.08 29.81 41.25
C LYS A 3 -2.62 30.14 39.85
N THR A 4 -2.92 31.42 39.58
CA THR A 4 -3.41 31.87 38.27
C THR A 4 -2.32 31.88 37.18
N SER A 5 -1.06 32.12 37.57
CA SER A 5 0.07 32.10 36.62
C SER A 5 0.39 30.68 36.12
N LEU A 6 0.22 29.66 36.98
CA LEU A 6 0.47 28.26 36.60
C LEU A 6 -0.60 27.74 35.62
N LEU A 7 -1.85 28.13 35.81
CA LEU A 7 -2.96 27.76 34.92
C LEU A 7 -2.79 28.38 33.51
N LEU A 8 -2.31 29.61 33.46
CA LEU A 8 -2.04 30.28 32.17
C LEU A 8 -0.89 29.63 31.41
N PHE A 9 0.12 29.14 32.13
CA PHE A 9 1.27 28.44 31.53
C PHE A 9 0.89 27.08 30.94
N ILE A 10 0.02 26.33 31.65
CA ILE A 10 -0.49 25.02 31.17
C ILE A 10 -1.40 25.24 29.93
N PHE A 11 -2.22 26.29 29.91
CA PHE A 11 -3.06 26.60 28.77
C PHE A 11 -2.26 27.05 27.53
N MET A 12 -1.18 27.83 27.71
CA MET A 12 -0.27 28.15 26.60
C MET A 12 0.47 26.94 26.08
N PHE A 13 0.89 26.01 26.92
CA PHE A 13 1.60 24.80 26.52
C PHE A 13 0.71 23.83 25.73
N SER A 14 -0.60 23.77 26.03
CA SER A 14 -1.56 22.94 25.30
C SER A 14 -1.83 23.44 23.86
N LEU A 15 -1.63 24.72 23.60
CA LEU A 15 -1.79 25.31 22.24
C LEU A 15 -0.62 24.96 21.32
N PHE A 16 0.56 24.66 21.85
CA PHE A 16 1.72 24.24 21.05
C PHE A 16 1.68 22.77 20.64
N LEU A 17 0.80 21.95 21.26
CA LEU A 17 0.63 20.52 20.90
C LEU A 17 -0.36 20.30 19.76
N SER A 18 -1.02 21.32 19.28
CA SER A 18 -1.80 21.26 18.04
C SER A 18 -0.84 21.21 16.86
N GLY A 19 -0.14 20.09 16.68
CA GLY A 19 0.71 19.86 15.53
C GLY A 19 -0.12 20.11 14.27
N CYS A 20 0.17 21.16 13.54
CA CYS A 20 -0.35 21.41 12.21
C CYS A 20 -0.03 20.18 11.35
N ARG A 21 -1.01 19.29 11.15
CA ARG A 21 -0.95 18.30 10.06
C ARG A 21 -0.87 19.10 8.76
N GLN A 22 0.32 19.26 8.26
CA GLN A 22 0.55 19.92 6.99
C GLN A 22 -0.20 19.13 5.92
N LYS A 23 -1.23 19.74 5.30
CA LYS A 23 -1.92 19.11 4.18
C LYS A 23 -0.92 18.90 3.06
N CYS A 24 -0.55 17.66 2.81
CA CYS A 24 0.33 17.33 1.71
C CYS A 24 -0.37 17.56 0.38
N SER A 25 0.31 18.19 -0.56
CA SER A 25 -0.18 18.39 -1.93
C SER A 25 -0.06 17.16 -2.81
N VAL A 26 0.57 16.09 -2.30
CA VAL A 26 0.78 14.84 -3.04
C VAL A 26 -0.51 14.05 -3.07
N THR A 27 -0.91 13.62 -4.27
CA THR A 27 -2.05 12.72 -4.48
C THR A 27 -1.53 11.34 -4.88
N PRO A 28 -2.01 10.25 -4.25
CA PRO A 28 -1.57 8.91 -4.60
C PRO A 28 -1.91 8.57 -6.06
N LEU A 29 -0.89 8.28 -6.86
CA LEU A 29 -1.02 7.80 -8.23
C LEU A 29 -0.81 6.28 -8.24
N VAL A 30 -1.88 5.55 -7.90
CA VAL A 30 -1.88 4.09 -7.76
C VAL A 30 -2.76 3.39 -8.81
N ARG A 31 -3.10 4.09 -9.89
CA ARG A 31 -3.88 3.59 -11.03
C ARG A 31 -3.33 4.12 -12.33
N GLY A 32 -3.60 3.40 -13.40
CA GLY A 32 -3.01 3.70 -14.70
C GLY A 32 -1.48 3.57 -14.64
N ILE A 33 -0.95 2.62 -13.88
CA ILE A 33 0.48 2.41 -13.68
C ILE A 33 0.88 0.97 -13.93
N SER A 34 2.12 0.76 -14.31
CA SER A 34 2.78 -0.54 -14.32
C SER A 34 4.10 -0.46 -13.56
N PHE A 35 4.52 -1.57 -12.97
CA PHE A 35 5.74 -1.65 -12.17
C PHE A 35 6.24 -3.08 -12.04
N SER A 36 7.51 -3.23 -11.71
CA SER A 36 8.05 -4.47 -11.14
C SER A 36 8.06 -4.35 -9.62
N CYS A 37 7.88 -5.43 -8.91
CA CYS A 37 7.91 -5.42 -7.44
C CYS A 37 8.64 -6.63 -6.88
N THR A 38 9.30 -6.41 -5.75
CA THR A 38 9.82 -7.46 -4.88
C THR A 38 8.99 -7.44 -3.60
N VAL A 39 8.28 -8.51 -3.33
CA VAL A 39 7.42 -8.67 -2.15
C VAL A 39 8.06 -9.65 -1.19
N LYS A 40 8.28 -9.23 0.04
CA LYS A 40 8.70 -10.10 1.15
C LYS A 40 7.52 -10.33 2.07
N TYR A 41 7.29 -11.57 2.41
CA TYR A 41 6.23 -11.95 3.33
C TYR A 41 6.74 -13.07 4.22
N TYR A 42 6.89 -12.80 5.53
CA TYR A 42 7.65 -13.64 6.45
C TYR A 42 9.07 -13.92 5.91
N ASN A 43 9.41 -15.20 5.71
CA ASN A 43 10.73 -15.62 5.21
C ASN A 43 10.77 -15.85 3.68
N GLU A 44 9.65 -15.61 3.00
CA GLU A 44 9.52 -15.82 1.57
C GLU A 44 9.72 -14.50 0.81
N CYS A 45 10.29 -14.61 -0.38
CA CYS A 45 10.52 -13.49 -1.27
C CYS A 45 9.96 -13.80 -2.65
N TYR A 46 9.20 -12.88 -3.20
CA TYR A 46 8.53 -13.01 -4.49
C TYR A 46 8.87 -11.81 -5.36
N ASP A 47 9.19 -12.06 -6.63
CA ASP A 47 9.28 -11.00 -7.63
C ASP A 47 8.08 -11.11 -8.58
N GLY A 48 7.61 -9.96 -9.04
CA GLY A 48 6.50 -9.89 -9.97
C GLY A 48 6.50 -8.61 -10.80
N GLU A 49 5.72 -8.66 -11.86
CA GLU A 49 5.37 -7.53 -12.70
C GLU A 49 3.88 -7.28 -12.53
N ALA A 50 3.50 -6.03 -12.37
CA ALA A 50 2.12 -5.66 -12.13
C ALA A 50 1.67 -4.49 -13.00
N SER A 51 0.39 -4.48 -13.32
CA SER A 51 -0.30 -3.36 -13.91
C SER A 51 -1.60 -3.08 -13.17
N VAL A 52 -1.87 -1.81 -12.90
CA VAL A 52 -3.10 -1.33 -12.26
C VAL A 52 -3.82 -0.43 -13.25
N ALA A 53 -4.94 -0.87 -13.77
CA ALA A 53 -5.74 -0.11 -14.71
C ALA A 53 -6.40 1.12 -14.05
N GLU A 54 -6.90 2.06 -14.83
CA GLU A 54 -7.59 3.28 -14.36
C GLU A 54 -8.83 2.97 -13.50
N ASN A 55 -9.55 1.89 -13.82
CA ASN A 55 -10.68 1.42 -13.02
C ASN A 55 -10.25 0.71 -11.72
N GLY A 56 -8.97 0.35 -11.60
CA GLY A 56 -8.36 -0.33 -10.46
C GLY A 56 -8.29 -1.84 -10.59
N ASP A 57 -8.69 -2.41 -11.73
CA ASP A 57 -8.39 -3.81 -12.03
C ASP A 57 -6.86 -3.98 -12.06
N THR A 58 -6.37 -5.06 -11.49
CA THR A 58 -4.93 -5.24 -11.27
C THR A 58 -4.52 -6.62 -11.73
N ASP A 59 -3.51 -6.67 -12.59
CA ASP A 59 -2.87 -7.91 -13.02
C ASP A 59 -1.49 -7.99 -12.40
N ILE A 60 -1.15 -9.13 -11.82
CA ILE A 60 0.16 -9.40 -11.25
C ILE A 60 0.68 -10.72 -11.82
N LYS A 61 1.79 -10.68 -12.54
CA LYS A 61 2.49 -11.84 -13.03
C LYS A 61 3.68 -12.14 -12.11
N ILE A 62 3.70 -13.31 -11.49
CA ILE A 62 4.81 -13.75 -10.64
C ILE A 62 5.95 -14.23 -11.52
N THR A 63 7.16 -13.75 -11.25
CA THR A 63 8.38 -14.10 -11.98
C THR A 63 9.36 -14.91 -11.13
N SER A 64 9.26 -14.84 -9.81
CA SER A 64 10.08 -15.59 -8.86
C SER A 64 9.23 -15.91 -7.60
N PRO A 65 9.43 -17.06 -6.95
CA PRO A 65 10.36 -18.15 -7.26
C PRO A 65 9.93 -19.01 -8.48
N GLU A 66 10.85 -19.82 -8.98
CA GLU A 66 10.66 -20.64 -10.21
C GLU A 66 9.37 -21.49 -10.18
N GLY A 67 9.05 -22.09 -9.03
CA GLY A 67 7.83 -22.91 -8.85
C GLY A 67 6.51 -22.13 -9.01
N LEU A 68 6.53 -20.79 -8.95
CA LEU A 68 5.37 -19.93 -9.15
C LEU A 68 5.51 -19.05 -10.40
N SER A 69 6.63 -19.15 -11.10
CA SER A 69 6.89 -18.33 -12.28
C SER A 69 5.85 -18.62 -13.37
N GLY A 70 5.26 -17.54 -13.88
CA GLY A 70 4.18 -17.59 -14.86
C GLY A 70 2.76 -17.67 -14.25
N LEU A 71 2.62 -17.74 -12.93
CA LEU A 71 1.32 -17.51 -12.28
C LEU A 71 0.89 -16.07 -12.48
N ILE A 72 -0.33 -15.88 -12.98
CA ILE A 72 -0.95 -14.57 -13.17
C ILE A 72 -2.14 -14.47 -12.22
N LEU A 73 -2.18 -13.37 -11.47
CA LEU A 73 -3.28 -13.04 -10.58
C LEU A 73 -4.03 -11.84 -11.16
N HIS A 74 -5.32 -12.00 -11.43
CA HIS A 74 -6.21 -10.95 -11.89
C HIS A 74 -7.14 -10.55 -10.76
N PHE A 75 -7.08 -9.31 -10.32
CA PHE A 75 -7.93 -8.74 -9.27
C PHE A 75 -8.95 -7.77 -9.85
N LYS A 76 -10.22 -7.97 -9.53
CA LYS A 76 -11.32 -7.12 -9.95
C LYS A 76 -12.31 -6.90 -8.81
N GLY A 77 -12.20 -5.79 -8.12
CA GLY A 77 -13.01 -5.52 -6.92
C GLY A 77 -12.69 -6.51 -5.81
N ASP A 78 -13.66 -7.32 -5.40
CA ASP A 78 -13.49 -8.35 -4.36
C ASP A 78 -13.28 -9.76 -4.96
N ASP A 79 -13.26 -9.86 -6.28
CA ASP A 79 -13.01 -11.11 -7.00
C ASP A 79 -11.56 -11.18 -7.48
N ALA A 80 -11.02 -12.38 -7.48
CA ALA A 80 -9.72 -12.65 -8.07
C ALA A 80 -9.74 -13.95 -8.87
N THR A 81 -8.87 -14.01 -9.88
CA THR A 81 -8.63 -15.21 -10.66
C THR A 81 -7.14 -15.48 -10.69
N ALA A 82 -6.74 -16.70 -10.38
CA ALA A 82 -5.38 -17.17 -10.56
C ALA A 82 -5.32 -18.03 -11.83
N GLU A 83 -4.40 -17.70 -12.73
CA GLU A 83 -4.14 -18.43 -13.96
C GLU A 83 -2.73 -19.00 -13.94
N TYR A 84 -2.62 -20.33 -14.10
CA TYR A 84 -1.33 -21.02 -14.14
C TYR A 84 -1.40 -22.26 -15.03
N SER A 85 -0.49 -22.36 -16.01
CA SER A 85 -0.37 -23.51 -16.91
C SER A 85 -1.69 -23.91 -17.58
N GLY A 86 -2.54 -22.94 -17.93
CA GLY A 86 -3.85 -23.16 -18.56
C GLY A 86 -4.98 -23.48 -17.61
N PHE A 87 -4.73 -23.57 -16.31
CA PHE A 87 -5.75 -23.70 -15.28
C PHE A 87 -6.15 -22.34 -14.76
N ASN A 88 -7.45 -22.13 -14.56
CA ASN A 88 -8.03 -20.91 -13.99
C ASN A 88 -8.77 -21.27 -12.71
N TYR A 89 -8.43 -20.58 -11.62
CA TYR A 89 -9.11 -20.71 -10.35
C TYR A 89 -9.66 -19.35 -9.92
N LYS A 90 -10.97 -19.28 -9.68
CA LYS A 90 -11.66 -18.08 -9.21
C LYS A 90 -11.92 -18.17 -7.72
N TYR A 91 -11.72 -17.06 -7.03
CA TYR A 91 -11.96 -16.96 -5.59
C TYR A 91 -12.39 -15.53 -5.22
N ASN A 92 -13.06 -15.42 -4.07
CA ASN A 92 -13.31 -14.13 -3.47
C ASN A 92 -12.17 -13.77 -2.52
N ILE A 93 -11.70 -12.53 -2.56
CA ILE A 93 -10.56 -12.08 -1.75
C ILE A 93 -10.83 -12.23 -0.25
N SER A 94 -12.10 -12.11 0.18
CA SER A 94 -12.49 -12.28 1.58
C SER A 94 -12.39 -13.74 2.08
N GLU A 95 -12.38 -14.69 1.17
CA GLU A 95 -12.28 -16.14 1.46
C GLU A 95 -10.85 -16.64 1.44
N MET A 96 -9.91 -15.79 1.01
CA MET A 96 -8.52 -16.16 0.97
C MET A 96 -7.92 -16.24 2.37
N PRO A 97 -7.05 -17.24 2.60
CA PRO A 97 -6.26 -17.24 3.82
C PRO A 97 -5.54 -15.90 3.97
N GLU A 98 -5.59 -15.37 5.18
CA GLU A 98 -4.78 -14.20 5.52
C GLU A 98 -3.32 -14.54 5.22
N GLY A 99 -2.76 -13.94 4.17
CA GLY A 99 -1.36 -14.15 3.91
C GLY A 99 -0.93 -14.43 2.48
N MET A 100 -1.78 -14.31 1.51
CA MET A 100 -1.28 -14.26 0.14
C MET A 100 -0.64 -12.89 -0.11
N ALA A 101 0.69 -12.87 -0.23
CA ALA A 101 1.50 -11.67 -0.34
C ALA A 101 0.99 -10.66 -1.39
N PHE A 102 0.57 -11.14 -2.56
CA PHE A 102 0.07 -10.29 -3.63
C PHE A 102 -1.37 -9.82 -3.42
N THR A 103 -2.21 -10.58 -2.74
CA THR A 103 -3.53 -10.10 -2.31
C THR A 103 -3.40 -8.93 -1.34
N TYR A 104 -2.42 -9.03 -0.44
CA TYR A 104 -2.06 -7.97 0.48
C TYR A 104 -1.63 -6.71 -0.25
N LEU A 105 -0.73 -6.85 -1.22
CA LEU A 105 -0.28 -5.75 -2.07
C LEU A 105 -1.45 -5.07 -2.79
N TYR A 106 -2.34 -5.87 -3.40
CA TYR A 106 -3.53 -5.36 -4.07
C TYR A 106 -4.44 -4.56 -3.13
N GLU A 107 -4.74 -5.09 -1.93
CA GLU A 107 -5.57 -4.40 -0.94
C GLU A 107 -4.94 -3.06 -0.51
N MET A 108 -3.62 -3.00 -0.33
CA MET A 108 -2.91 -1.77 0.01
C MET A 108 -3.01 -0.72 -1.10
N LEU A 109 -2.78 -1.09 -2.35
CA LEU A 109 -2.92 -0.21 -3.51
C LEU A 109 -4.38 0.29 -3.66
N ARG A 110 -5.35 -0.60 -3.44
CA ARG A 110 -6.78 -0.26 -3.49
C ARG A 110 -7.17 0.73 -2.39
N ALA A 111 -6.66 0.55 -1.19
CA ALA A 111 -6.92 1.43 -0.04
C ALA A 111 -6.27 2.80 -0.23
N ALA A 112 -5.06 2.85 -0.78
CA ALA A 112 -4.28 4.07 -0.95
C ALA A 112 -4.99 5.12 -1.84
N LYS A 113 -5.81 4.70 -2.80
CA LYS A 113 -6.58 5.63 -3.64
C LYS A 113 -7.48 6.57 -2.83
N LYS A 114 -8.01 6.10 -1.71
CA LYS A 114 -8.94 6.84 -0.85
C LYS A 114 -8.24 7.41 0.40
N GLY A 115 -6.98 7.04 0.60
CA GLY A 115 -6.21 7.41 1.78
C GLY A 115 -5.78 8.88 1.76
N GLU A 116 -5.81 9.51 2.93
CA GLU A 116 -5.14 10.79 3.12
C GLU A 116 -3.63 10.57 3.10
N VAL A 117 -2.90 11.45 2.40
CA VAL A 117 -1.44 11.43 2.41
C VAL A 117 -0.94 12.16 3.64
N SER A 118 -0.09 11.49 4.38
CA SER A 118 0.66 12.03 5.51
C SER A 118 2.13 12.21 5.14
N LEU A 119 2.81 13.12 5.84
CA LEU A 119 4.25 13.33 5.72
C LEU A 119 4.87 13.09 7.10
N GLU A 120 5.85 12.19 7.16
CA GLU A 120 6.65 11.89 8.35
C GLU A 120 8.08 11.63 7.91
N ASP A 121 9.07 12.28 8.55
CA ASP A 121 10.49 12.13 8.21
C ASP A 121 10.79 12.27 6.71
N ASP A 122 10.21 13.30 6.07
CA ASP A 122 10.33 13.60 4.64
C ASP A 122 9.80 12.49 3.70
N LYS A 123 9.00 11.56 4.22
CA LYS A 123 8.35 10.50 3.44
C LYS A 123 6.86 10.71 3.38
N TYR A 124 6.33 10.73 2.17
CA TYR A 124 4.88 10.71 1.94
C TYR A 124 4.37 9.27 2.08
N PHE A 125 3.24 9.09 2.75
CA PHE A 125 2.60 7.78 2.83
C PHE A 125 1.09 7.89 2.98
N THR A 126 0.40 6.83 2.58
CA THR A 126 -0.99 6.58 2.95
C THR A 126 -1.03 5.45 3.97
N GLU A 127 -1.93 5.55 4.94
CA GLU A 127 -2.13 4.53 5.95
C GLU A 127 -3.51 3.90 5.78
N SER A 128 -3.56 2.58 5.81
CA SER A 128 -4.80 1.82 5.86
C SER A 128 -4.82 0.91 7.07
N LYS A 129 -6.01 0.77 7.69
CA LYS A 129 -6.21 -0.09 8.85
C LYS A 129 -7.18 -1.21 8.50
N LYS A 130 -6.81 -2.45 8.82
CA LYS A 130 -7.67 -3.61 8.70
C LYS A 130 -7.57 -4.42 10.01
N GLY A 131 -8.57 -4.29 10.89
CA GLY A 131 -8.48 -4.84 12.24
C GLY A 131 -7.36 -4.17 13.04
N SER A 132 -6.44 -4.98 13.60
CA SER A 132 -5.26 -4.51 14.33
C SER A 132 -4.08 -4.15 13.43
N ARG A 133 -4.17 -4.37 12.12
CA ARG A 133 -3.08 -4.17 11.17
C ARG A 133 -3.01 -2.74 10.69
N ILE A 134 -1.80 -2.23 10.57
CA ILE A 134 -1.50 -0.91 10.03
C ILE A 134 -0.59 -1.10 8.84
N CYS A 135 -1.14 -0.83 7.66
CA CYS A 135 -0.41 -0.92 6.41
C CYS A 135 -0.05 0.47 5.92
N ARG A 136 1.20 0.70 5.54
CA ARG A 136 1.69 1.95 4.98
C ARG A 136 2.15 1.73 3.56
N LEU A 137 1.69 2.58 2.65
CA LEU A 137 2.19 2.69 1.29
C LEU A 137 2.95 4.01 1.17
N TYR A 138 4.24 3.93 0.97
CA TYR A 138 5.12 5.08 0.77
C TYR A 138 5.09 5.54 -0.67
N LEU A 139 5.08 6.86 -0.84
CA LEU A 139 4.94 7.53 -2.12
C LEU A 139 6.10 8.46 -2.37
N GLY A 140 6.51 8.59 -3.62
CA GLY A 140 7.39 9.66 -4.07
C GLY A 140 6.69 11.01 -4.13
N ALA A 141 7.45 12.06 -4.37
CA ALA A 141 6.94 13.42 -4.53
C ALA A 141 5.92 13.55 -5.68
N THR A 142 5.95 12.66 -6.65
CA THR A 142 5.00 12.58 -7.76
C THR A 142 3.72 11.80 -7.42
N GLY A 143 3.62 11.21 -6.22
CA GLY A 143 2.53 10.35 -5.81
C GLY A 143 2.64 8.89 -6.25
N LEU A 144 3.70 8.53 -6.99
CA LEU A 144 3.95 7.14 -7.39
C LEU A 144 4.41 6.29 -6.20
N PRO A 145 4.01 5.01 -6.13
CA PRO A 145 4.42 4.13 -5.05
C PRO A 145 5.93 3.82 -5.13
N ILE A 146 6.58 3.80 -3.95
CA ILE A 146 7.99 3.44 -3.78
C ILE A 146 8.12 2.13 -3.02
N SER A 147 7.41 2.01 -1.91
CA SER A 147 7.42 0.81 -1.07
C SER A 147 6.13 0.69 -0.27
N ALA A 148 5.88 -0.50 0.24
CA ALA A 148 4.76 -0.76 1.14
C ALA A 148 5.22 -1.65 2.28
N GLU A 149 4.61 -1.51 3.47
CA GLU A 149 4.93 -2.32 4.62
C GLU A 149 3.74 -2.54 5.55
N ASP A 150 3.75 -3.67 6.22
CA ASP A 150 2.97 -3.96 7.43
C ASP A 150 3.90 -4.58 8.46
N ALA A 151 4.39 -3.75 9.36
CA ALA A 151 5.35 -4.16 10.39
C ALA A 151 4.79 -5.25 11.34
N SER A 152 3.46 -5.33 11.50
CA SER A 152 2.81 -6.32 12.36
C SER A 152 2.79 -7.72 11.78
N ASN A 153 2.97 -7.85 10.46
CA ASN A 153 2.76 -9.10 9.72
C ASN A 153 3.97 -9.53 8.86
N GLY A 154 5.11 -8.86 9.02
CA GLY A 154 6.32 -9.19 8.28
C GLY A 154 6.19 -9.01 6.76
N PHE A 155 5.24 -8.16 6.32
CA PHE A 155 5.06 -7.84 4.92
C PHE A 155 5.86 -6.59 4.54
N SER A 156 6.57 -6.66 3.42
CA SER A 156 7.11 -5.48 2.75
C SER A 156 7.12 -5.67 1.25
N ALA A 157 6.98 -4.58 0.50
CA ALA A 157 7.10 -4.56 -0.94
C ALA A 157 7.93 -3.36 -1.38
N GLU A 158 8.79 -3.57 -2.37
CA GLU A 158 9.55 -2.52 -3.06
C GLU A 158 9.05 -2.44 -4.49
N PHE A 159 8.78 -1.21 -4.97
CA PHE A 159 8.34 -0.95 -6.34
C PHE A 159 9.51 -0.43 -7.18
N LYS A 160 9.68 -0.98 -8.36
CA LYS A 160 10.74 -0.61 -9.31
C LYS A 160 10.12 -0.33 -10.68
N ASN A 161 10.76 0.52 -11.46
CA ASN A 161 10.35 0.82 -12.83
C ASN A 161 8.87 1.27 -12.93
N VAL A 162 8.42 2.04 -11.93
CA VAL A 162 7.03 2.51 -11.91
C VAL A 162 6.82 3.50 -13.05
N THR A 163 5.91 3.18 -13.96
CA THR A 163 5.57 3.99 -15.12
C THR A 163 4.08 4.24 -15.18
N VAL A 164 3.69 5.43 -15.66
CA VAL A 164 2.30 5.76 -15.92
C VAL A 164 1.95 5.22 -17.31
N MET A 165 0.90 4.40 -17.36
CA MET A 165 0.40 3.88 -18.63
C MET A 165 -0.25 5.03 -19.39
N GLY A 166 0.22 5.30 -20.61
CA GLY A 166 -0.34 6.33 -21.47
C GLY A 166 -1.80 6.05 -21.83
N LYS A 167 -2.56 7.14 -21.93
CA LYS A 167 -3.89 7.11 -22.56
C LYS A 167 -3.78 6.90 -24.05
#